data_2a4f0000aa30c0059579b18c4ca2b17a
#
_entry.id   2a4f0000aa30c0059579b18c4ca2b17a
#
_cell.length_a   1.000
_cell.length_b   1.000
_cell.length_c   1.000
_cell.angle_alpha   90.00
_cell.angle_beta   90.00
_cell.angle_gamma   90.00
#
_symmetry.space_group_name_H-M   'P 1'
#
loop_
_entity.id
_entity.type
_entity.pdbx_description
1 polymer ?
#
loop_
_entity_poly.entity_id
_entity_poly.type
_entity_poly.pdbx_seq_one_letter_code
_entity_poly.pdbx_strand_id
1 'polypeptide(L)'
;MDISIIFQFLKELAANNNREWFQAHKEEYLRAQAEFEQLLTAVIARISLFDDSVRGIEAKDCTYRIYRDTRFSADKTPYKIHFGGYINAHGKKSDHCGYYL
;
A
#
# COMPACT_ATOMS: atom_id res chain seq x y z
N MET A 1 -13.16 6.13 -6.77
CA MET A 1 -12.32 5.58 -5.69
C MET A 1 -13.18 5.32 -4.47
N ASP A 2 -13.10 4.13 -3.90
CA ASP A 2 -13.91 3.75 -2.76
C ASP A 2 -12.99 3.30 -1.62
N ILE A 3 -12.76 4.19 -0.67
CA ILE A 3 -11.88 3.95 0.48
C ILE A 3 -12.47 2.87 1.40
N SER A 4 -13.79 2.71 1.43
CA SER A 4 -14.43 1.71 2.28
C SER A 4 -14.01 0.29 1.92
N ILE A 5 -13.71 0.01 0.65
CA ILE A 5 -13.23 -1.28 0.18
C ILE A 5 -11.88 -1.61 0.82
N ILE A 6 -11.00 -0.61 0.92
CA ILE A 6 -9.68 -0.76 1.53
C ILE A 6 -9.83 -1.14 3.01
N PHE A 7 -10.62 -0.36 3.76
CA PHE A 7 -10.81 -0.59 5.19
C PHE A 7 -11.52 -1.90 5.47
N GLN A 8 -12.51 -2.25 4.66
CA GLN A 8 -13.24 -3.51 4.82
C GLN A 8 -12.30 -4.70 4.65
N PHE A 9 -11.46 -4.67 3.61
CA PHE A 9 -10.48 -5.74 3.39
C PHE A 9 -9.49 -5.85 4.56
N LEU A 10 -8.94 -4.72 5.01
CA LEU A 10 -7.97 -4.73 6.12
C LEU A 10 -8.60 -5.24 7.42
N LYS A 11 -9.86 -4.89 7.68
CA LYS A 11 -10.57 -5.36 8.86
C LYS A 11 -10.75 -6.88 8.82
N GLU A 12 -11.14 -7.43 7.67
CA GLU A 12 -11.31 -8.86 7.50
C GLU A 12 -9.96 -9.59 7.58
N LEU A 13 -8.91 -9.01 7.00
CA LEU A 13 -7.56 -9.57 7.08
C LEU A 13 -7.06 -9.61 8.52
N ALA A 14 -7.29 -8.57 9.30
CA ALA A 14 -6.90 -8.55 10.70
C ALA A 14 -7.53 -9.67 11.51
N ALA A 15 -8.78 -10.04 11.18
CA ALA A 15 -9.50 -11.13 11.83
C ALA A 15 -9.07 -12.51 11.31
N ASN A 16 -8.49 -12.60 10.12
CA ASN A 16 -8.17 -13.86 9.44
C ASN A 16 -6.76 -13.82 8.83
N ASN A 17 -5.76 -13.40 9.60
CA ASN A 17 -4.40 -13.18 9.10
C ASN A 17 -3.66 -14.52 8.94
N ASN A 18 -4.01 -15.27 7.90
CA ASN A 18 -3.37 -16.52 7.54
C ASN A 18 -3.39 -16.70 6.02
N ARG A 19 -2.51 -17.57 5.53
CA ARG A 19 -2.33 -17.76 4.08
C ARG A 19 -3.54 -18.38 3.40
N GLU A 20 -4.22 -19.29 4.07
CA GLU A 20 -5.39 -19.96 3.50
C GLU A 20 -6.52 -18.98 3.24
N TRP A 21 -6.83 -18.15 4.22
CA TRP A 21 -7.84 -17.11 4.05
C TRP A 21 -7.45 -16.12 2.95
N PHE A 22 -6.19 -15.69 2.95
CA PHE A 22 -5.68 -14.72 1.98
C PHE A 22 -5.80 -15.26 0.55
N GLN A 23 -5.42 -16.51 0.32
CA GLN A 23 -5.52 -17.10 -1.01
C GLN A 23 -6.97 -17.21 -1.47
N ALA A 24 -7.89 -17.52 -0.57
CA ALA A 24 -9.31 -17.58 -0.87
C ALA A 24 -9.91 -16.20 -1.18
N HIS A 25 -9.31 -15.12 -0.68
CA HIS A 25 -9.81 -13.76 -0.83
C HIS A 25 -8.86 -12.87 -1.62
N LYS A 26 -8.01 -13.45 -2.46
CA LYS A 26 -7.01 -12.71 -3.21
C LYS A 26 -7.62 -11.70 -4.17
N GLU A 27 -8.77 -12.00 -4.76
CA GLU A 27 -9.47 -11.05 -5.63
C GLU A 27 -9.87 -9.79 -4.87
N GLU A 28 -10.32 -9.95 -3.63
CA GLU A 28 -10.66 -8.82 -2.76
C GLU A 28 -9.43 -7.99 -2.42
N TYR A 29 -8.29 -8.65 -2.19
CA TYR A 29 -7.02 -7.97 -1.98
C TYR A 29 -6.63 -7.14 -3.19
N LEU A 30 -6.69 -7.72 -4.39
CA LEU A 30 -6.33 -7.01 -5.62
C LEU A 30 -7.24 -5.80 -5.85
N ARG A 31 -8.51 -5.92 -5.53
CA ARG A 31 -9.45 -4.80 -5.63
C ARG A 31 -9.11 -3.70 -4.64
N ALA A 32 -8.83 -4.06 -3.39
CA ALA A 32 -8.44 -3.08 -2.37
C ALA A 32 -7.13 -2.39 -2.72
N GLN A 33 -6.15 -3.13 -3.25
CA GLN A 33 -4.90 -2.56 -3.71
C GLN A 33 -5.11 -1.58 -4.87
N ALA A 34 -5.97 -1.94 -5.82
CA ALA A 34 -6.29 -1.04 -6.94
C ALA A 34 -6.91 0.26 -6.45
N GLU A 35 -7.82 0.19 -5.46
CA GLU A 35 -8.39 1.38 -4.85
C GLU A 35 -7.35 2.22 -4.13
N PHE A 36 -6.41 1.58 -3.43
CA PHE A 36 -5.32 2.29 -2.77
C PHE A 36 -4.40 2.97 -3.79
N GLU A 37 -4.10 2.32 -4.91
CA GLU A 37 -3.30 2.92 -5.99
C GLU A 37 -4.00 4.12 -6.61
N GLN A 38 -5.34 4.10 -6.73
CA GLN A 38 -6.10 5.27 -7.16
C GLN A 38 -5.96 6.42 -6.18
N LEU A 39 -5.99 6.13 -4.88
CA LEU A 39 -5.77 7.14 -3.85
C LEU A 39 -4.38 7.75 -3.99
N LEU A 40 -3.34 6.92 -4.15
CA LEU A 40 -1.97 7.39 -4.34
C LEU A 40 -1.84 8.25 -5.60
N THR A 41 -2.48 7.86 -6.69
CA THR A 41 -2.48 8.64 -7.94
C THR A 41 -3.07 10.02 -7.70
N ALA A 42 -4.17 10.11 -6.96
CA ALA A 42 -4.78 11.40 -6.63
C ALA A 42 -3.86 12.25 -5.75
N VAL A 43 -3.17 11.63 -4.79
CA VAL A 43 -2.23 12.32 -3.91
C VAL A 43 -1.03 12.82 -4.70
N ILE A 44 -0.47 12.01 -5.60
CA ILE A 44 0.65 12.40 -6.46
C ILE A 44 0.25 13.60 -7.32
N ALA A 45 -0.95 13.59 -7.90
CA ALA A 45 -1.43 14.71 -8.70
C ALA A 45 -1.52 16.00 -7.89
N ARG A 46 -1.96 15.92 -6.63
CA ARG A 46 -2.02 17.08 -5.72
C ARG A 46 -0.64 17.59 -5.35
N ILE A 47 0.28 16.69 -5.01
CA ILE A 47 1.64 17.06 -4.63
C ILE A 47 2.36 17.69 -5.83
N SER A 48 2.15 17.20 -7.05
CA SER A 48 2.79 17.72 -8.24
C SER A 48 2.44 19.19 -8.56
N LEU A 49 1.37 19.71 -7.95
CA LEU A 49 1.02 21.13 -8.09
C LEU A 49 2.05 22.05 -7.44
N PHE A 50 2.77 21.57 -6.44
CA PHE A 50 3.80 22.38 -5.74
C PHE A 50 5.17 21.71 -5.71
N ASP A 51 5.30 20.47 -6.14
CA ASP A 51 6.56 19.75 -6.19
C ASP A 51 6.65 18.99 -7.52
N ASP A 52 7.34 19.56 -8.49
CA ASP A 52 7.48 18.98 -9.83
C ASP A 52 8.27 17.67 -9.82
N SER A 53 9.09 17.44 -8.79
CA SER A 53 9.95 16.24 -8.73
C SER A 53 9.15 14.94 -8.70
N VAL A 54 7.90 14.99 -8.26
CA VAL A 54 7.04 13.79 -8.18
C VAL A 54 6.13 13.63 -9.41
N ARG A 55 6.19 14.56 -10.35
CA ARG A 55 5.36 14.50 -11.57
C ARG A 55 5.80 13.30 -12.42
N GLY A 56 4.83 12.50 -12.85
CA GLY A 56 5.10 11.32 -13.66
C GLY A 56 5.40 10.05 -12.88
N ILE A 57 5.45 10.11 -11.56
CA ILE A 57 5.62 8.91 -10.72
C ILE A 57 4.32 8.10 -10.77
N GLU A 58 4.46 6.78 -10.94
CA GLU A 58 3.33 5.87 -10.93
C GLU A 58 3.04 5.34 -9.53
N ALA A 59 1.76 5.26 -9.16
CA ALA A 59 1.34 4.81 -7.84
C ALA A 59 1.85 3.41 -7.51
N LYS A 60 1.87 2.50 -8.48
CA LYS A 60 2.33 1.12 -8.28
C LYS A 60 3.78 1.04 -7.80
N ASP A 61 4.60 2.02 -8.14
CA ASP A 61 6.01 2.06 -7.73
C ASP A 61 6.20 2.66 -6.34
N CYS A 62 5.14 3.18 -5.74
CA CYS A 62 5.17 3.81 -4.43
C CYS A 62 4.65 2.90 -3.32
N THR A 63 3.98 1.81 -3.64
CA THR A 63 3.36 0.94 -2.65
C THR A 63 4.36 -0.04 -2.05
N TYR A 64 4.12 -0.43 -0.79
CA TYR A 64 4.84 -1.50 -0.12
C TYR A 64 4.06 -2.80 -0.21
N ARG A 65 4.78 -3.94 -0.17
CA ARG A 65 4.17 -5.25 -0.18
C ARG A 65 3.33 -5.47 1.08
N ILE A 66 2.26 -6.25 0.94
CA ILE A 66 1.44 -6.61 2.10
C ILE A 66 2.09 -7.69 2.96
N TYR A 67 3.07 -8.42 2.43
CA TYR A 67 3.74 -9.50 3.16
C TYR A 67 4.67 -8.93 4.23
N ARG A 68 4.58 -9.49 5.44
CA ARG A 68 5.48 -9.12 6.53
C ARG A 68 6.79 -9.90 6.45
N ASP A 69 7.86 -9.26 6.88
CA ASP A 69 9.11 -9.96 7.16
C ASP A 69 9.03 -10.48 8.60
N THR A 70 8.85 -11.78 8.75
CA THR A 70 8.64 -12.40 10.05
C THR A 70 9.88 -13.13 10.58
N ARG A 71 11.03 -13.04 9.90
CA ARG A 71 12.23 -13.80 10.24
C ARG A 71 12.72 -13.52 11.67
N PHE A 72 12.61 -12.29 12.11
CA PHE A 72 13.09 -11.84 13.42
C PHE A 72 11.97 -11.40 14.35
N SER A 73 10.72 -11.71 14.01
CA SER A 73 9.57 -11.29 14.79
C SER A 73 9.01 -12.44 15.62
N ALA A 74 8.58 -12.14 16.84
CA ALA A 74 7.84 -13.10 17.66
C ALA A 74 6.46 -13.37 17.10
N ASP A 75 5.83 -12.36 16.49
CA ASP A 75 4.56 -12.48 15.80
C ASP A 75 4.81 -12.97 14.38
N LYS A 76 4.29 -14.14 14.04
CA LYS A 76 4.45 -14.78 12.73
C LYS A 76 3.27 -14.61 11.80
N THR A 77 2.35 -13.68 12.08
CA THR A 77 1.26 -13.38 11.13
C THR A 77 1.87 -12.92 9.80
N PRO A 78 1.40 -13.49 8.66
CA PRO A 78 2.10 -13.31 7.38
C PRO A 78 1.83 -11.98 6.68
N TYR A 79 0.77 -11.26 7.05
CA TYR A 79 0.37 -10.07 6.31
C TYR A 79 0.28 -8.84 7.21
N LYS A 80 0.62 -7.69 6.61
CA LYS A 80 0.40 -6.40 7.24
C LYS A 80 -1.10 -6.09 7.25
N ILE A 81 -1.56 -5.40 8.28
CA ILE A 81 -2.96 -4.96 8.38
C ILE A 81 -3.13 -3.51 7.97
N HIS A 82 -2.24 -3.04 7.10
CA HIS A 82 -2.31 -1.68 6.55
C HIS A 82 -1.73 -1.67 5.14
N PHE A 83 -2.16 -0.72 4.34
CA PHE A 83 -1.50 -0.36 3.10
C PHE A 83 -0.59 0.84 3.34
N GLY A 84 0.56 0.85 2.70
CA GLY A 84 1.50 1.95 2.81
C GLY A 84 2.06 2.35 1.47
N GLY A 85 2.40 3.62 1.32
CA GLY A 85 3.04 4.14 0.14
C GLY A 85 4.05 5.23 0.49
N TYR A 86 5.10 5.34 -0.32
CA TYR A 86 6.12 6.37 -0.16
C TYR A 86 6.37 7.03 -1.51
N ILE A 87 6.03 8.30 -1.61
CA ILE A 87 6.12 9.08 -2.84
C ILE A 87 7.44 9.84 -2.83
N ASN A 88 8.35 9.43 -3.70
CA ASN A 88 9.68 10.03 -3.81
C ASN A 88 10.16 9.93 -5.25
N ALA A 89 10.74 11.01 -5.76
CA ALA A 89 11.25 11.07 -7.13
C ALA A 89 12.32 10.02 -7.42
N HIS A 90 13.02 9.55 -6.39
CA HIS A 90 14.14 8.61 -6.51
C HIS A 90 13.78 7.19 -6.07
N GLY A 91 12.49 6.91 -5.78
CA GLY A 91 12.01 5.60 -5.37
C GLY A 91 11.98 5.36 -3.87
N LYS A 92 11.39 4.24 -3.46
CA LYS A 92 11.12 3.92 -2.05
C LYS A 92 12.37 3.74 -1.19
N LYS A 93 13.48 3.35 -1.81
CA LYS A 93 14.72 3.05 -1.09
C LYS A 93 15.73 4.19 -1.14
N SER A 94 15.31 5.34 -1.65
CA SER A 94 16.16 6.52 -1.75
C SER A 94 16.37 7.16 -0.38
N ASP A 95 17.53 7.77 -0.17
CA ASP A 95 17.83 8.61 1.00
C ASP A 95 17.22 10.00 0.90
N HIS A 96 16.65 10.36 -0.25
CA HIS A 96 16.01 11.66 -0.43
C HIS A 96 14.69 11.74 0.33
N CYS A 97 14.35 12.95 0.76
CA CYS A 97 13.06 13.19 1.41
C CYS A 97 11.89 12.93 0.44
N GLY A 98 10.80 12.41 0.96
CA GLY A 98 9.60 12.11 0.18
C GLY A 98 8.34 12.21 1.03
N TYR A 99 7.23 11.72 0.49
CA TYR A 99 5.91 11.78 1.12
C TYR A 99 5.43 10.37 1.46
N TYR A 100 5.11 10.13 2.73
CA TYR A 100 4.66 8.83 3.21
C TYR A 100 3.13 8.83 3.40
N LEU A 101 2.46 7.81 2.87
CA LEU A 101 1.02 7.66 2.98
C LEU A 101 0.62 6.34 3.65
#